data_ce2f3061ff6c7a1ac749a450818f4a61
#
_entry.id   ce2f3061ff6c7a1ac749a450818f4a61
#
_cell.length_a   1.000
_cell.length_b   1.000
_cell.length_c   1.000
_cell.angle_alpha   90.00
_cell.angle_beta   90.00
_cell.angle_gamma   90.00
#
_symmetry.space_group_name_H-M   'P 1'
#
loop_
_entity.id
_entity.type
_entity.pdbx_description
1 polymer ?
#
loop_
_entity_poly.entity_id
_entity_poly.type
_entity_poly.pdbx_seq_one_letter_code
_entity_poly.pdbx_strand_id
1 'polypeptide(L)'
;MNAFSKFSQKQFRVFFSYKNNPVKLFSLFLFIQFFAVCNSEQNSEKKEILFRLISEFQIDLQKNLESAIRTKGIVGAIDVCRTISPQKEADLKKEFPGVLIKRISEKPRNPNHRPEVWETEIFNQWKESQKTGMAPYTVVLSKDREVRILQPIVLQSPTCLQCHGGPQDINPAVSKKIAELYPNDQAKGYKLGELRGAFSATW
;
A
#
# COMPACT_ATOMS: atom_id res chain seq x y z
N MET A 1 -0.50 -66.70 -12.50
CA MET A 1 -0.26 -66.94 -13.93
C MET A 1 -0.29 -65.59 -14.65
N ASN A 2 0.85 -65.11 -14.87
CA ASN A 2 1.58 -64.37 -15.88
C ASN A 2 0.80 -63.84 -17.08
N ALA A 3 0.85 -62.56 -17.31
CA ALA A 3 1.16 -61.97 -18.62
C ALA A 3 1.56 -60.47 -18.48
N PHE A 4 2.89 -60.25 -18.49
CA PHE A 4 3.50 -58.94 -18.70
C PHE A 4 3.37 -58.58 -20.19
N SER A 5 2.75 -57.45 -20.51
CA SER A 5 2.80 -56.86 -21.84
C SER A 5 3.77 -55.70 -21.86
N LYS A 6 4.84 -55.88 -22.67
CA LYS A 6 5.90 -54.92 -22.95
C LYS A 6 5.36 -53.70 -23.69
N PHE A 7 5.53 -52.49 -23.10
CA PHE A 7 5.33 -51.23 -23.83
C PHE A 7 6.70 -50.70 -24.25
N SER A 8 6.90 -50.70 -25.58
CA SER A 8 8.12 -50.27 -26.25
C SER A 8 8.25 -48.75 -26.19
N GLN A 9 9.30 -48.26 -25.51
CA GLN A 9 9.72 -46.85 -25.58
C GLN A 9 10.47 -46.62 -26.91
N LYS A 10 9.78 -45.99 -27.89
CA LYS A 10 10.45 -45.34 -29.00
C LYS A 10 10.95 -43.97 -28.54
N GLN A 11 12.22 -43.90 -28.26
CA GLN A 11 12.93 -42.62 -28.06
C GLN A 11 12.97 -41.86 -29.40
N PHE A 12 12.22 -40.76 -29.47
CA PHE A 12 12.41 -39.77 -30.52
C PHE A 12 13.59 -38.89 -30.16
N ARG A 13 14.81 -39.29 -30.66
CA ARG A 13 16.00 -38.42 -30.64
C ARG A 13 15.79 -37.33 -31.72
N VAL A 14 15.29 -36.16 -31.32
CA VAL A 14 15.40 -34.96 -32.14
C VAL A 14 16.82 -34.44 -32.00
N PHE A 15 17.67 -34.72 -33.00
CA PHE A 15 18.98 -34.10 -33.15
C PHE A 15 18.78 -32.65 -33.54
N PHE A 16 18.72 -31.72 -32.56
CA PHE A 16 18.92 -30.30 -32.83
C PHE A 16 20.43 -30.07 -33.01
N SER A 17 20.88 -30.10 -34.25
CA SER A 17 22.22 -29.60 -34.62
C SER A 17 22.21 -28.06 -34.42
N TYR A 18 22.53 -27.63 -33.20
CA TYR A 18 22.72 -26.22 -32.89
C TYR A 18 24.10 -25.80 -33.39
N LYS A 19 24.19 -25.28 -34.63
CA LYS A 19 25.37 -24.57 -35.10
C LYS A 19 25.58 -23.36 -34.19
N ASN A 20 26.50 -23.45 -33.26
CA ASN A 20 26.94 -22.35 -32.39
C ASN A 20 27.46 -21.21 -33.24
N ASN A 21 26.59 -20.21 -33.50
CA ASN A 21 26.97 -18.96 -34.14
C ASN A 21 27.16 -17.94 -33.01
N PRO A 22 28.42 -17.61 -32.59
CA PRO A 22 28.68 -16.77 -31.42
C PRO A 22 28.06 -15.36 -31.55
N VAL A 23 27.86 -14.88 -32.78
CA VAL A 23 27.22 -13.60 -33.07
C VAL A 23 25.75 -13.57 -32.66
N LYS A 24 25.01 -14.69 -32.80
CA LYS A 24 23.59 -14.78 -32.39
C LYS A 24 23.43 -14.84 -30.88
N LEU A 25 24.34 -15.51 -30.16
CA LEU A 25 24.33 -15.52 -28.69
C LEU A 25 24.65 -14.12 -28.11
N PHE A 26 25.59 -13.41 -28.70
CA PHE A 26 25.98 -12.07 -28.24
C PHE A 26 24.85 -11.05 -28.45
N SER A 27 24.12 -11.13 -29.57
CA SER A 27 22.96 -10.29 -29.87
C SER A 27 21.79 -10.55 -28.89
N LEU A 28 21.54 -11.81 -28.52
CA LEU A 28 20.49 -12.17 -27.59
C LEU A 28 20.81 -11.67 -26.15
N PHE A 29 22.08 -11.75 -25.74
CA PHE A 29 22.55 -11.28 -24.44
C PHE A 29 22.45 -9.75 -24.30
N LEU A 30 22.82 -9.01 -25.35
CA LEU A 30 22.68 -7.55 -25.41
C LEU A 30 21.21 -7.11 -25.37
N PHE A 31 20.31 -7.86 -26.01
CA PHE A 31 18.87 -7.55 -26.01
C PHE A 31 18.24 -7.75 -24.63
N ILE A 32 18.62 -8.81 -23.90
CA ILE A 32 18.13 -9.09 -22.54
C ILE A 32 18.63 -8.01 -21.56
N GLN A 33 19.88 -7.56 -21.68
CA GLN A 33 20.41 -6.48 -20.85
C GLN A 33 19.72 -5.14 -21.11
N PHE A 34 19.40 -4.82 -22.36
CA PHE A 34 18.70 -3.58 -22.71
C PHE A 34 17.29 -3.51 -22.11
N PHE A 35 16.54 -4.61 -22.12
CA PHE A 35 15.21 -4.67 -21.50
C PHE A 35 15.26 -4.58 -19.97
N ALA A 36 16.27 -5.15 -19.32
CA ALA A 36 16.42 -5.08 -17.87
C ALA A 36 16.73 -3.65 -17.40
N VAL A 37 17.59 -2.93 -18.10
CA VAL A 37 17.93 -1.53 -17.79
C VAL A 37 16.72 -0.61 -17.99
N CYS A 38 15.97 -0.77 -19.07
CA CYS A 38 14.80 0.05 -19.36
C CYS A 38 13.68 -0.14 -18.30
N ASN A 39 13.47 -1.37 -17.82
CA ASN A 39 12.50 -1.65 -16.75
C ASN A 39 12.94 -1.06 -15.40
N SER A 40 14.24 -1.06 -15.10
CA SER A 40 14.80 -0.50 -13.87
C SER A 40 14.59 1.01 -13.79
N GLU A 41 14.87 1.74 -14.87
CA GLU A 41 14.67 3.20 -14.94
C GLU A 41 13.19 3.57 -14.81
N GLN A 42 12.30 2.87 -15.51
CA GLN A 42 10.86 3.10 -15.45
C GLN A 42 10.30 2.88 -14.04
N ASN A 43 10.74 1.83 -13.34
CA ASN A 43 10.31 1.57 -11.97
C ASN A 43 10.86 2.62 -10.98
N SER A 44 12.06 3.18 -11.24
CA SER A 44 12.62 4.28 -10.45
C SER A 44 11.77 5.55 -10.57
N GLU A 45 11.39 5.93 -11.77
CA GLU A 45 10.53 7.09 -12.04
C GLU A 45 9.14 6.93 -11.38
N LYS A 46 8.50 5.78 -11.57
CA LYS A 46 7.22 5.47 -10.91
C LYS A 46 7.29 5.60 -9.40
N LYS A 47 8.35 5.06 -8.80
CA LYS A 47 8.58 5.12 -7.36
C LYS A 47 8.65 6.57 -6.88
N GLU A 48 9.42 7.43 -7.53
CA GLU A 48 9.55 8.83 -7.17
C GLU A 48 8.22 9.58 -7.26
N ILE A 49 7.47 9.35 -8.35
CA ILE A 49 6.15 9.95 -8.52
C ILE A 49 5.19 9.47 -7.43
N LEU A 50 5.14 8.17 -7.13
CA LEU A 50 4.28 7.65 -6.07
C LEU A 50 4.63 8.23 -4.70
N PHE A 51 5.91 8.38 -4.34
CA PHE A 51 6.32 9.02 -3.09
C PHE A 51 5.86 10.48 -3.02
N ARG A 52 6.01 11.22 -4.10
CA ARG A 52 5.52 12.60 -4.18
C ARG A 52 4.01 12.66 -3.97
N LEU A 53 3.23 11.84 -4.68
CA LEU A 53 1.77 11.81 -4.59
C LEU A 53 1.28 11.42 -3.18
N ILE A 54 1.93 10.46 -2.52
CA ILE A 54 1.63 10.10 -1.12
C ILE A 54 1.90 11.29 -0.21
N SER A 55 3.05 11.97 -0.37
CA SER A 55 3.42 13.13 0.45
C SER A 55 2.44 14.29 0.27
N GLU A 56 2.08 14.62 -0.96
CA GLU A 56 1.08 15.64 -1.27
C GLU A 56 -0.29 15.30 -0.67
N PHE A 57 -0.73 14.06 -0.80
CA PHE A 57 -1.99 13.60 -0.20
C PHE A 57 -1.96 13.74 1.33
N GLN A 58 -0.86 13.33 1.97
CA GLN A 58 -0.71 13.45 3.43
C GLN A 58 -0.75 14.90 3.88
N ILE A 59 0.00 15.78 3.22
CA ILE A 59 0.06 17.21 3.54
C ILE A 59 -1.31 17.87 3.36
N ASP A 60 -1.98 17.62 2.25
CA ASP A 60 -3.31 18.17 1.96
C ASP A 60 -4.32 17.74 3.01
N LEU A 61 -4.31 16.45 3.37
CA LEU A 61 -5.21 15.92 4.38
C LEU A 61 -4.98 16.54 5.75
N GLN A 62 -3.71 16.69 6.17
CA GLN A 62 -3.36 17.33 7.45
C GLN A 62 -3.76 18.80 7.48
N LYS A 63 -3.44 19.56 6.44
CA LYS A 63 -3.83 20.98 6.33
C LYS A 63 -5.35 21.19 6.42
N ASN A 64 -6.12 20.36 5.69
CA ASN A 64 -7.57 20.43 5.72
C ASN A 64 -8.13 20.07 7.10
N LEU A 65 -7.58 19.03 7.75
CA LEU A 65 -7.96 18.64 9.10
C LEU A 65 -7.68 19.75 10.12
N GLU A 66 -6.47 20.30 10.13
CA GLU A 66 -6.08 21.39 11.04
C GLU A 66 -6.91 22.65 10.82
N SER A 67 -7.18 23.01 9.57
CA SER A 67 -8.05 24.14 9.22
C SER A 67 -9.47 23.92 9.73
N ALA A 68 -10.02 22.72 9.54
CA ALA A 68 -11.36 22.40 10.02
C ALA A 68 -11.45 22.38 11.56
N ILE A 69 -10.42 21.89 12.25
CA ILE A 69 -10.37 21.95 13.73
C ILE A 69 -10.40 23.41 14.20
N ARG A 70 -9.63 24.31 13.57
CA ARG A 70 -9.61 25.73 13.91
C ARG A 70 -10.92 26.46 13.64
N THR A 71 -11.58 26.13 12.53
CA THR A 71 -12.77 26.90 12.06
C THR A 71 -14.10 26.30 12.49
N LYS A 72 -14.18 24.99 12.67
CA LYS A 72 -15.42 24.24 12.96
C LYS A 72 -15.35 23.42 14.25
N GLY A 73 -14.21 23.48 14.96
CA GLY A 73 -13.94 22.64 16.11
C GLY A 73 -13.73 21.16 15.73
N ILE A 74 -13.37 20.35 16.74
CA ILE A 74 -13.01 18.93 16.52
C ILE A 74 -14.18 18.10 15.97
N VAL A 75 -15.42 18.38 16.37
CA VAL A 75 -16.61 17.68 15.89
C VAL A 75 -16.84 17.95 14.40
N GLY A 76 -16.72 19.21 13.97
CA GLY A 76 -16.88 19.60 12.56
C GLY A 76 -15.75 19.09 11.66
N ALA A 77 -14.58 18.85 12.22
CA ALA A 77 -13.43 18.30 11.49
C ALA A 77 -13.62 16.84 11.06
N ILE A 78 -14.54 16.10 11.66
CA ILE A 78 -14.83 14.70 11.28
C ILE A 78 -15.35 14.62 9.84
N ASP A 79 -16.11 15.60 9.39
CA ASP A 79 -16.63 15.66 8.02
C ASP A 79 -15.51 15.78 6.97
N VAL A 80 -14.39 16.43 7.30
CA VAL A 80 -13.20 16.52 6.43
C VAL A 80 -12.63 15.13 6.14
N CYS A 81 -12.48 14.30 7.16
CA CYS A 81 -11.99 12.94 6.99
C CYS A 81 -12.93 12.10 6.11
N ARG A 82 -14.23 12.36 6.17
CA ARG A 82 -15.25 11.66 5.41
C ARG A 82 -15.25 12.05 3.93
N THR A 83 -15.02 13.33 3.62
CA THR A 83 -15.17 13.87 2.26
C THR A 83 -13.84 14.02 1.52
N ILE A 84 -12.84 14.63 2.16
CA ILE A 84 -11.57 14.98 1.49
C ILE A 84 -10.77 13.76 1.08
N SER A 85 -10.67 12.72 1.93
CA SER A 85 -9.85 11.57 1.61
C SER A 85 -10.38 10.76 0.41
N PRO A 86 -11.66 10.36 0.35
CA PRO A 86 -12.19 9.68 -0.81
C PRO A 86 -12.13 10.53 -2.08
N GLN A 87 -12.35 11.83 -1.96
CA GLN A 87 -12.25 12.76 -3.09
C GLN A 87 -10.82 12.78 -3.64
N LYS A 88 -9.81 12.93 -2.79
CA LYS A 88 -8.41 12.93 -3.22
C LYS A 88 -8.00 11.60 -3.85
N GLU A 89 -8.45 10.47 -3.33
CA GLU A 89 -8.23 9.14 -3.90
C GLU A 89 -8.81 9.04 -5.33
N ALA A 90 -10.03 9.56 -5.52
CA ALA A 90 -10.68 9.60 -6.83
C ALA A 90 -9.99 10.54 -7.83
N ASP A 91 -9.57 11.72 -7.36
CA ASP A 91 -8.88 12.71 -8.19
C ASP A 91 -7.52 12.19 -8.67
N LEU A 92 -6.73 11.58 -7.78
CA LEU A 92 -5.46 10.96 -8.13
C LEU A 92 -5.62 9.83 -9.16
N LYS A 93 -6.62 8.98 -9.00
CA LYS A 93 -6.92 7.91 -9.97
C LYS A 93 -7.29 8.46 -11.35
N LYS A 94 -7.98 9.63 -11.40
CA LYS A 94 -8.37 10.28 -12.65
C LYS A 94 -7.19 10.98 -13.31
N GLU A 95 -6.36 11.67 -12.53
CA GLU A 95 -5.22 12.45 -13.00
C GLU A 95 -4.06 11.57 -13.46
N PHE A 96 -3.84 10.43 -12.78
CA PHE A 96 -2.76 9.48 -13.08
C PHE A 96 -3.34 8.09 -13.43
N PRO A 97 -3.69 7.83 -14.69
CA PRO A 97 -4.22 6.53 -15.10
C PRO A 97 -3.26 5.38 -14.75
N GLY A 98 -3.80 4.34 -14.11
CA GLY A 98 -3.01 3.20 -13.62
C GLY A 98 -2.45 3.38 -12.21
N VAL A 99 -2.48 4.58 -11.64
CA VAL A 99 -2.11 4.82 -10.23
C VAL A 99 -3.32 4.57 -9.34
N LEU A 100 -3.11 3.82 -8.26
CA LEU A 100 -4.06 3.66 -7.18
C LEU A 100 -3.38 4.07 -5.87
N ILE A 101 -3.91 5.10 -5.21
CA ILE A 101 -3.46 5.51 -3.87
C ILE A 101 -4.67 5.52 -2.95
N LYS A 102 -4.57 4.84 -1.80
CA LYS A 102 -5.62 4.77 -0.76
C LYS A 102 -4.99 4.75 0.63
N ARG A 103 -5.77 5.10 1.63
CA ARG A 103 -5.40 4.84 3.03
C ARG A 103 -6.01 3.53 3.48
N ILE A 104 -5.23 2.72 4.16
CA ILE A 104 -5.67 1.42 4.67
C ILE A 104 -5.39 1.26 6.16
N SER A 105 -6.12 0.37 6.81
CA SER A 105 -5.92 0.03 8.22
C SER A 105 -6.55 -1.31 8.57
N GLU A 106 -5.94 -2.05 9.47
CA GLU A 106 -6.54 -3.26 10.05
C GLU A 106 -7.73 -2.94 10.96
N LYS A 107 -7.75 -1.72 11.55
CA LYS A 107 -8.89 -1.16 12.27
C LYS A 107 -9.47 0.02 11.47
N PRO A 108 -10.19 -0.21 10.38
CA PRO A 108 -10.64 0.85 9.50
C PRO A 108 -11.79 1.64 10.13
N ARG A 109 -11.82 2.96 9.86
CA ARG A 109 -13.02 3.79 10.08
C ARG A 109 -13.99 3.65 8.92
N ASN A 110 -13.49 3.69 7.69
CA ASN A 110 -14.24 3.33 6.49
C ASN A 110 -13.99 1.86 6.15
N PRO A 111 -15.02 1.00 6.08
CA PRO A 111 -14.87 -0.43 5.78
C PRO A 111 -14.14 -0.73 4.47
N ASN A 112 -14.20 0.18 3.49
CA ASN A 112 -13.52 0.04 2.19
C ASN A 112 -11.99 0.19 2.28
N HIS A 113 -11.47 0.62 3.44
CA HIS A 113 -10.04 0.81 3.69
C HIS A 113 -9.41 -0.37 4.44
N ARG A 114 -9.93 -1.59 4.24
CA ARG A 114 -9.28 -2.81 4.70
C ARG A 114 -8.06 -3.13 3.85
N PRO A 115 -6.99 -3.67 4.46
CA PRO A 115 -5.82 -4.12 3.71
C PRO A 115 -6.14 -5.31 2.80
N GLU A 116 -5.45 -5.38 1.67
CA GLU A 116 -5.35 -6.56 0.82
C GLU A 116 -4.36 -7.59 1.41
N VAL A 117 -4.24 -8.77 0.80
CA VAL A 117 -3.40 -9.86 1.31
C VAL A 117 -1.94 -9.41 1.46
N TRP A 118 -1.34 -8.83 0.41
CA TRP A 118 0.05 -8.38 0.43
C TRP A 118 0.30 -7.24 1.44
N GLU A 119 -0.69 -6.36 1.63
CA GLU A 119 -0.63 -5.27 2.62
C GLU A 119 -0.69 -5.82 4.04
N THR A 120 -1.56 -6.83 4.27
CA THR A 120 -1.68 -7.52 5.56
C THR A 120 -0.38 -8.23 5.96
N GLU A 121 0.34 -8.82 5.01
CA GLU A 121 1.64 -9.43 5.26
C GLU A 121 2.65 -8.40 5.78
N ILE A 122 2.69 -7.19 5.22
CA ILE A 122 3.56 -6.11 5.68
C ILE A 122 3.12 -5.59 7.06
N PHE A 123 1.81 -5.44 7.31
CA PHE A 123 1.32 -5.08 8.65
C PHE A 123 1.77 -6.10 9.70
N ASN A 124 1.75 -7.39 9.40
CA ASN A 124 2.23 -8.43 10.30
C ASN A 124 3.74 -8.31 10.55
N GLN A 125 4.55 -8.05 9.52
CA GLN A 125 5.98 -7.78 9.66
C GLN A 125 6.25 -6.57 10.56
N TRP A 126 5.52 -5.48 10.39
CA TRP A 126 5.65 -4.29 11.25
C TRP A 126 5.30 -4.57 12.71
N LYS A 127 4.23 -5.34 12.98
CA LYS A 127 3.86 -5.76 14.34
C LYS A 127 4.96 -6.60 15.01
N GLU A 128 5.55 -7.53 14.29
CA GLU A 128 6.67 -8.32 14.81
C GLU A 128 7.90 -7.42 15.07
N SER A 129 8.24 -6.52 14.15
CA SER A 129 9.34 -5.57 14.33
C SER A 129 9.12 -4.65 15.53
N GLN A 130 7.90 -4.19 15.77
CA GLN A 130 7.57 -3.35 16.92
C GLN A 130 7.78 -4.07 18.27
N LYS A 131 7.63 -5.39 18.36
CA LYS A 131 7.95 -6.17 19.56
C LYS A 131 9.43 -6.09 19.95
N THR A 132 10.31 -5.86 18.97
CA THR A 132 11.75 -5.65 19.18
C THR A 132 12.14 -4.18 19.30
N GLY A 133 11.16 -3.27 19.37
CA GLY A 133 11.38 -1.82 19.49
C GLY A 133 11.66 -1.12 18.16
N MET A 134 11.52 -1.81 17.03
CA MET A 134 11.75 -1.23 15.70
C MET A 134 10.46 -0.54 15.21
N ALA A 135 10.57 0.74 14.81
CA ALA A 135 9.46 1.48 14.23
C ALA A 135 9.06 0.94 12.84
N PRO A 136 7.77 1.04 12.46
CA PRO A 136 7.34 0.73 11.11
C PRO A 136 8.07 1.62 10.09
N TYR A 137 8.45 1.04 8.95
CA TYR A 137 9.21 1.71 7.90
C TYR A 137 8.50 1.59 6.55
N THR A 138 8.80 2.50 5.61
CA THR A 138 8.22 2.44 4.28
C THR A 138 8.75 1.22 3.51
N VAL A 139 7.83 0.40 2.98
CA VAL A 139 8.14 -0.77 2.15
C VAL A 139 7.89 -0.42 0.70
N VAL A 140 8.86 -0.73 -0.15
CA VAL A 140 8.75 -0.60 -1.61
C VAL A 140 8.95 -1.98 -2.22
N LEU A 141 7.96 -2.43 -2.96
CA LEU A 141 8.02 -3.66 -3.76
C LEU A 141 8.03 -3.26 -5.24
N SER A 142 8.97 -3.82 -5.99
CA SER A 142 9.06 -3.60 -7.42
C SER A 142 9.25 -4.94 -8.11
N LYS A 143 8.31 -5.30 -8.98
CA LYS A 143 8.35 -6.53 -9.76
C LYS A 143 7.85 -6.25 -11.16
N ASP A 144 8.60 -6.67 -12.16
CA ASP A 144 8.32 -6.42 -13.57
C ASP A 144 8.15 -4.92 -13.85
N ARG A 145 6.93 -4.47 -14.17
CA ARG A 145 6.59 -3.06 -14.40
C ARG A 145 5.69 -2.48 -13.31
N GLU A 146 5.45 -3.22 -12.25
CA GLU A 146 4.62 -2.79 -11.13
C GLU A 146 5.48 -2.27 -9.98
N VAL A 147 5.10 -1.14 -9.42
CA VAL A 147 5.66 -0.58 -8.18
C VAL A 147 4.55 -0.48 -7.15
N ARG A 148 4.83 -0.99 -5.95
CA ARG A 148 3.93 -0.91 -4.78
C ARG A 148 4.66 -0.25 -3.63
N ILE A 149 4.02 0.71 -2.99
CA ILE A 149 4.55 1.40 -1.80
C ILE A 149 3.54 1.28 -0.67
N LEU A 150 4.03 0.89 0.49
CA LEU A 150 3.28 0.94 1.74
C LEU A 150 4.00 1.84 2.73
N GLN A 151 3.44 3.03 3.01
CA GLN A 151 4.01 4.02 3.92
C GLN A 151 3.21 4.07 5.21
N PRO A 152 3.81 3.77 6.38
CA PRO A 152 3.09 3.69 7.65
C PRO A 152 2.56 5.06 8.09
N ILE A 153 1.39 5.04 8.75
CA ILE A 153 0.79 6.18 9.44
C ILE A 153 0.82 5.89 10.93
N VAL A 154 1.68 6.58 11.66
CA VAL A 154 1.83 6.47 13.10
C VAL A 154 1.20 7.69 13.80
N LEU A 155 0.51 7.47 14.91
CA LEU A 155 -0.09 8.55 15.69
C LEU A 155 0.99 9.29 16.47
N GLN A 156 1.39 10.47 16.01
CA GLN A 156 2.49 11.26 16.57
C GLN A 156 2.04 12.46 17.41
N SER A 157 0.76 12.83 17.36
CA SER A 157 0.23 14.01 18.04
C SER A 157 -0.92 13.66 18.98
N PRO A 158 -1.00 14.28 20.19
CA PRO A 158 -2.16 14.15 21.07
C PRO A 158 -3.49 14.50 20.38
N THR A 159 -3.49 15.40 19.42
CA THR A 159 -4.67 15.73 18.62
C THR A 159 -5.26 14.52 17.91
N CYS A 160 -4.42 13.56 17.50
CA CYS A 160 -4.89 12.32 16.86
C CYS A 160 -5.77 11.49 17.80
N LEU A 161 -5.46 11.49 19.08
CA LEU A 161 -6.18 10.71 20.10
C LEU A 161 -7.60 11.24 20.34
N GLN A 162 -7.85 12.51 20.07
CA GLN A 162 -9.21 13.10 20.19
C GLN A 162 -10.24 12.43 19.27
N CYS A 163 -9.78 11.66 18.26
CA CYS A 163 -10.64 10.90 17.35
C CYS A 163 -10.28 9.41 17.28
N HIS A 164 -9.07 9.03 17.71
CA HIS A 164 -8.53 7.66 17.57
C HIS A 164 -8.13 7.02 18.90
N GLY A 165 -8.12 7.77 19.99
CA GLY A 165 -7.73 7.32 21.33
C GLY A 165 -8.77 6.43 22.01
N GLY A 166 -8.56 6.24 23.32
CA GLY A 166 -9.49 5.52 24.19
C GLY A 166 -10.69 6.37 24.61
N PRO A 167 -11.60 5.80 25.42
CA PRO A 167 -12.80 6.51 25.90
C PRO A 167 -12.49 7.81 26.65
N GLN A 168 -11.34 7.87 27.33
CA GLN A 168 -10.88 9.04 28.09
C GLN A 168 -10.34 10.16 27.19
N ASP A 169 -9.90 9.83 25.95
CA ASP A 169 -9.29 10.79 25.03
C ASP A 169 -10.33 11.42 24.09
N ILE A 170 -11.43 10.70 23.84
CA ILE A 170 -12.44 11.10 22.87
C ILE A 170 -13.62 11.76 23.60
N ASN A 171 -13.83 13.05 23.34
CA ASN A 171 -14.99 13.77 23.85
C ASN A 171 -16.30 13.09 23.44
N PRO A 172 -17.35 13.02 24.31
CA PRO A 172 -18.63 12.40 24.01
C PRO A 172 -19.30 12.91 22.74
N ALA A 173 -19.21 14.22 22.43
CA ALA A 173 -19.76 14.79 21.20
C ALA A 173 -19.05 14.29 19.96
N VAL A 174 -17.71 14.11 20.01
CA VAL A 174 -16.89 13.51 18.95
C VAL A 174 -17.26 12.05 18.76
N SER A 175 -17.36 11.30 19.87
CA SER A 175 -17.73 9.88 19.84
C SER A 175 -19.12 9.67 19.21
N LYS A 176 -20.10 10.50 19.59
CA LYS A 176 -21.45 10.49 19.01
C LYS A 176 -21.41 10.77 17.50
N LYS A 177 -20.74 11.85 17.07
CA LYS A 177 -20.63 12.20 15.66
C LYS A 177 -19.93 11.11 14.84
N ILE A 178 -18.87 10.47 15.38
CA ILE A 178 -18.22 9.34 14.73
C ILE A 178 -19.18 8.16 14.58
N ALA A 179 -19.94 7.81 15.61
CA ALA A 179 -20.89 6.70 15.56
C ALA A 179 -22.01 6.93 14.53
N GLU A 180 -22.50 8.18 14.40
CA GLU A 180 -23.48 8.55 13.40
C GLU A 180 -22.95 8.40 11.96
N LEU A 181 -21.72 8.84 11.70
CA LEU A 181 -21.13 8.84 10.36
C LEU A 181 -20.48 7.53 9.97
N TYR A 182 -20.03 6.76 10.94
CA TYR A 182 -19.27 5.52 10.78
C TYR A 182 -19.77 4.44 11.77
N PRO A 183 -20.93 3.84 11.54
CA PRO A 183 -21.52 2.88 12.49
C PRO A 183 -20.63 1.64 12.73
N ASN A 184 -19.74 1.32 11.79
CA ASN A 184 -18.81 0.21 11.87
C ASN A 184 -17.36 0.65 12.19
N ASP A 185 -17.18 1.84 12.82
CA ASP A 185 -15.87 2.38 13.14
C ASP A 185 -15.07 1.48 14.08
N GLN A 186 -13.90 1.02 13.63
CA GLN A 186 -12.94 0.25 14.41
C GLN A 186 -11.71 1.07 14.83
N ALA A 187 -11.60 2.33 14.37
CA ALA A 187 -10.41 3.15 14.50
C ALA A 187 -10.32 3.88 15.85
N LYS A 188 -10.45 3.14 16.95
CA LYS A 188 -10.43 3.63 18.33
C LYS A 188 -9.48 2.83 19.21
N GLY A 189 -9.15 3.38 20.38
CA GLY A 189 -8.34 2.72 21.40
C GLY A 189 -6.85 2.70 21.07
N TYR A 190 -6.37 3.65 20.27
CA TYR A 190 -4.96 3.83 19.97
C TYR A 190 -4.26 4.70 21.04
N LYS A 191 -2.93 4.51 21.13
CA LYS A 191 -2.02 5.35 21.91
C LYS A 191 -1.06 6.09 20.97
N LEU A 192 -0.36 7.09 21.50
CA LEU A 192 0.73 7.74 20.78
C LEU A 192 1.82 6.73 20.45
N GLY A 193 2.40 6.86 19.27
CA GLY A 193 3.41 5.94 18.73
C GLY A 193 2.83 4.69 18.07
N GLU A 194 1.54 4.42 18.19
CA GLU A 194 0.94 3.23 17.55
C GLU A 194 0.67 3.43 16.05
N LEU A 195 0.81 2.33 15.33
CA LEU A 195 0.53 2.22 13.90
C LEU A 195 -0.98 2.31 13.67
N ARG A 196 -1.44 3.43 13.09
CA ARG A 196 -2.85 3.69 12.78
C ARG A 196 -3.28 3.03 11.46
N GLY A 197 -2.35 2.92 10.53
CA GLY A 197 -2.61 2.43 9.19
C GLY A 197 -1.45 2.73 8.25
N ALA A 198 -1.74 2.77 6.97
CA ALA A 198 -0.75 3.13 5.96
C ALA A 198 -1.38 3.86 4.77
N PHE A 199 -0.57 4.61 4.03
CA PHE A 199 -0.82 4.92 2.63
C PHE A 199 -0.36 3.74 1.79
N SER A 200 -1.24 3.22 0.96
CA SER A 200 -0.94 2.19 -0.04
C SER A 200 -1.01 2.81 -1.42
N ALA A 201 0.05 2.63 -2.20
CA ALA A 201 0.14 3.12 -3.56
C ALA A 201 0.61 2.00 -4.49
N THR A 202 -0.01 1.88 -5.67
CA THR A 202 0.36 0.93 -6.72
C THR A 202 0.33 1.60 -8.09
N TRP A 203 1.28 1.21 -8.97
CA TRP A 203 1.33 1.68 -10.36
C TRP A 203 1.96 0.65 -11.29
#